data_2eb5a5b6018c7a2e8b0092b4792a0957
#
_entry.id   2eb5a5b6018c7a2e8b0092b4792a0957
#
_cell.length_a   1.000
_cell.length_b   1.000
_cell.length_c   1.000
_cell.angle_alpha   90.00
_cell.angle_beta   90.00
_cell.angle_gamma   90.00
#
_symmetry.space_group_name_H-M   'P 1'
#
loop_
_entity.id
_entity.type
_entity.pdbx_description
1 polymer ?
#
loop_
_entity_poly.entity_id
_entity_poly.type
_entity_poly.pdbx_seq_one_letter_code
_entity_poly.pdbx_strand_id
1 'polypeptide(L)'
;VLVDFTAKWCVTCIANKKASIDIESVRAVMVDKNIKAFRADYTRRPDHITRELAKWNRAGVPLVLVYSPDTTVQTQMLPEVLTPGIVLDALGKASG
;
A
#
# COMPACT_ATOMS: atom_id res chain seq x y z
N VAL A 1 -1.74 -1.19 -9.31
CA VAL A 1 -2.21 -0.15 -8.39
C VAL A 1 -1.77 -0.47 -6.97
N LEU A 2 -1.16 0.49 -6.31
CA LEU A 2 -0.82 0.41 -4.90
C LEU A 2 -1.78 1.31 -4.12
N VAL A 3 -2.43 0.77 -3.09
CA VAL A 3 -3.32 1.54 -2.21
C VAL A 3 -2.74 1.55 -0.81
N ASP A 4 -2.44 2.74 -0.31
CA ASP A 4 -1.88 2.95 1.02
C ASP A 4 -2.97 3.50 1.96
N PHE A 5 -3.45 2.65 2.87
CA PHE A 5 -4.37 3.06 3.92
C PHE A 5 -3.56 3.67 5.06
N THR A 6 -3.71 4.95 5.28
CA THR A 6 -2.87 5.72 6.19
C THR A 6 -3.71 6.69 7.04
N ALA A 7 -3.09 7.28 8.05
CA ALA A 7 -3.70 8.31 8.88
C ALA A 7 -2.62 9.23 9.43
N LYS A 8 -2.97 10.49 9.69
CA LYS A 8 -2.02 11.48 10.23
C LYS A 8 -1.51 11.10 11.61
N TRP A 9 -2.31 10.37 12.40
CA TRP A 9 -1.95 9.91 13.75
C TRP A 9 -1.18 8.57 13.74
N CYS A 10 -1.00 7.94 12.59
CA CYS A 10 -0.34 6.63 12.48
C CYS A 10 1.16 6.80 12.25
N VAL A 11 1.95 6.66 13.29
CA VAL A 11 3.42 6.80 13.21
C VAL A 11 4.02 5.77 12.26
N THR A 12 3.55 4.52 12.32
CA THR A 12 4.03 3.45 11.44
C THR A 12 3.72 3.75 9.97
N CYS A 13 2.54 4.29 9.68
CA CYS A 13 2.17 4.69 8.33
C CYS A 13 3.11 5.77 7.78
N ILE A 14 3.41 6.77 8.59
CA ILE A 14 4.30 7.86 8.21
C ILE A 14 5.72 7.33 7.96
N ALA A 15 6.21 6.48 8.84
CA ALA A 15 7.53 5.87 8.70
C ALA A 15 7.60 5.01 7.43
N ASN A 16 6.57 4.20 7.16
CA ASN A 16 6.51 3.37 5.96
C ASN A 16 6.55 4.22 4.68
N LYS A 17 5.81 5.31 4.67
CA LYS A 17 5.79 6.20 3.51
C LYS A 17 7.16 6.78 3.22
N LYS A 18 7.81 7.33 4.25
CA LYS A 18 9.11 7.99 4.10
C LYS A 18 10.24 7.01 3.78
N ALA A 19 10.23 5.84 4.40
CA ALA A 19 11.36 4.90 4.32
C ALA A 19 11.21 3.86 3.22
N SER A 20 9.97 3.54 2.80
CA SER A 20 9.73 2.38 1.95
C SER A 20 8.81 2.61 0.77
N ILE A 21 7.99 3.65 0.76
CA ILE A 21 7.03 3.93 -0.31
C ILE A 21 7.43 5.16 -1.11
N ASP A 22 7.55 6.31 -0.45
CA ASP A 22 7.86 7.59 -1.09
C ASP A 22 9.38 7.79 -1.14
N ILE A 23 10.05 6.87 -1.83
CA ILE A 23 11.49 6.90 -2.04
C ILE A 23 11.77 6.77 -3.53
N GLU A 24 12.93 7.25 -3.97
CA GLU A 24 13.27 7.33 -5.39
C GLU A 24 13.21 5.97 -6.08
N SER A 25 13.75 4.92 -5.49
CA SER A 25 13.77 3.58 -6.08
C SER A 25 12.37 3.03 -6.33
N VAL A 26 11.44 3.25 -5.39
CA VAL A 26 10.05 2.81 -5.51
C VAL A 26 9.31 3.66 -6.55
N ARG A 27 9.50 4.98 -6.50
CA ARG A 27 8.88 5.88 -7.49
C ARG A 27 9.33 5.56 -8.91
N ALA A 28 10.62 5.26 -9.08
CA ALA A 28 11.16 4.89 -10.40
C ALA A 28 10.51 3.62 -10.95
N VAL A 29 10.33 2.60 -10.11
CA VAL A 29 9.66 1.36 -10.51
C VAL A 29 8.19 1.62 -10.85
N MET A 30 7.50 2.44 -10.08
CA MET A 30 6.09 2.78 -10.35
C MET A 30 5.93 3.47 -11.70
N VAL A 31 6.81 4.42 -12.01
CA VAL A 31 6.80 5.11 -13.30
C VAL A 31 7.12 4.15 -14.44
N ASP A 32 8.16 3.34 -14.29
CA ASP A 32 8.62 2.39 -15.31
C ASP A 32 7.54 1.36 -15.66
N LYS A 33 6.84 0.85 -14.64
CA LYS A 33 5.81 -0.18 -14.79
C LYS A 33 4.38 0.41 -14.88
N ASN A 34 4.26 1.73 -14.94
CA ASN A 34 2.97 2.43 -15.02
C ASN A 34 2.02 2.04 -13.87
N ILE A 35 2.56 1.94 -12.67
CA ILE A 35 1.79 1.63 -11.46
C ILE A 35 1.33 2.93 -10.83
N LYS A 36 0.03 3.02 -10.52
CA LYS A 36 -0.56 4.18 -9.86
C LYS A 36 -0.66 3.94 -8.36
N ALA A 37 -0.36 4.98 -7.58
CA ALA A 37 -0.46 4.92 -6.12
C ALA A 37 -1.64 5.77 -5.66
N PHE A 38 -2.46 5.21 -4.78
CA PHE A 38 -3.59 5.90 -4.15
C PHE A 38 -3.43 5.86 -2.65
N ARG A 39 -3.91 6.89 -1.99
CA ARG A 39 -3.89 6.97 -0.54
C ARG A 39 -5.32 7.03 -0.01
N ALA A 40 -5.66 6.08 0.87
CA ALA A 40 -6.92 6.08 1.58
C ALA A 40 -6.68 6.67 2.97
N ASP A 41 -7.21 7.88 3.20
CA ASP A 41 -6.98 8.62 4.43
C ASP A 41 -7.97 8.19 5.50
N TYR A 42 -7.46 7.55 6.55
CA TYR A 42 -8.24 7.05 7.68
C TYR A 42 -8.13 7.99 8.91
N THR A 43 -7.62 9.20 8.73
CA THR A 43 -7.40 10.13 9.86
C THR A 43 -8.68 10.36 10.69
N ARG A 44 -9.83 10.50 10.03
CA ARG A 44 -11.13 10.71 10.67
C ARG A 44 -11.95 9.42 10.78
N ARG A 45 -11.35 8.28 10.50
CA ARG A 45 -11.97 6.94 10.60
C ARG A 45 -13.32 6.83 9.87
N PRO A 46 -13.40 7.20 8.58
CA PRO A 46 -14.68 7.12 7.87
C PRO A 46 -15.13 5.66 7.74
N ASP A 47 -16.44 5.44 7.87
CA ASP A 47 -17.01 4.10 7.93
C ASP A 47 -16.73 3.26 6.69
N HIS A 48 -16.72 3.88 5.52
CA HIS A 48 -16.45 3.13 4.28
C HIS A 48 -15.02 2.57 4.23
N ILE A 49 -14.05 3.29 4.80
CA ILE A 49 -12.68 2.79 4.90
C ILE A 49 -12.58 1.73 6.00
N THR A 50 -13.28 1.90 7.11
CA THR A 50 -13.33 0.88 8.16
C THR A 50 -13.83 -0.45 7.61
N ARG A 51 -14.88 -0.42 6.79
CA ARG A 51 -15.42 -1.62 6.14
C ARG A 51 -14.42 -2.24 5.16
N GLU A 52 -13.70 -1.41 4.41
CA GLU A 52 -12.68 -1.90 3.49
C GLU A 52 -11.53 -2.59 4.22
N LEU A 53 -11.04 -1.99 5.32
CA LEU A 53 -10.01 -2.59 6.15
C LEU A 53 -10.45 -3.93 6.72
N ALA A 54 -11.72 -4.02 7.15
CA ALA A 54 -12.28 -5.26 7.71
C ALA A 54 -12.28 -6.41 6.69
N LYS A 55 -12.45 -6.13 5.41
CA LYS A 55 -12.37 -7.14 4.34
C LYS A 55 -10.99 -7.83 4.31
N TRP A 56 -9.95 -7.12 4.74
CA TRP A 56 -8.58 -7.64 4.80
C TRP A 56 -8.20 -8.09 6.19
N ASN A 57 -9.19 -8.26 7.05
CA ASN A 57 -9.02 -8.73 8.43
C ASN A 57 -8.16 -7.77 9.26
N ARG A 58 -8.31 -6.46 9.01
CA ARG A 58 -7.61 -5.40 9.74
C ARG A 58 -8.61 -4.54 10.50
N ALA A 59 -8.23 -4.18 11.73
CA ALA A 59 -9.02 -3.30 12.56
C ALA A 59 -8.69 -1.82 12.32
N GLY A 60 -7.61 -1.52 11.62
CA GLY A 60 -7.15 -0.16 11.37
C GLY A 60 -5.93 -0.14 10.46
N VAL A 61 -5.25 1.01 10.41
CA VAL A 61 -4.04 1.22 9.62
C VAL A 61 -2.79 0.81 10.43
N PRO A 62 -1.64 0.50 9.78
CA PRO A 62 -1.38 0.59 8.35
C PRO A 62 -1.88 -0.63 7.58
N LEU A 63 -2.24 -0.40 6.33
CA LEU A 63 -2.53 -1.48 5.38
C LEU A 63 -2.11 -0.98 4.00
N VAL A 64 -1.28 -1.76 3.31
CA VAL A 64 -0.88 -1.46 1.93
C VAL A 64 -1.25 -2.65 1.06
N LEU A 65 -2.03 -2.38 0.03
CA LEU A 65 -2.46 -3.38 -0.94
C LEU A 65 -1.82 -3.09 -2.29
N VAL A 66 -1.39 -4.13 -2.98
CA VAL A 66 -0.88 -4.03 -4.35
C VAL A 66 -1.76 -4.89 -5.24
N TYR A 67 -2.45 -4.21 -6.16
CA TYR A 67 -3.34 -4.84 -7.13
C TYR A 67 -2.61 -5.01 -8.45
N SER A 68 -2.75 -6.18 -9.06
CA SER A 68 -2.28 -6.43 -10.42
C SER A 68 -3.38 -6.09 -11.43
N PRO A 69 -3.04 -5.56 -12.62
CA PRO A 69 -4.02 -5.45 -13.70
C PRO A 69 -4.48 -6.81 -14.22
N ASP A 70 -3.72 -7.87 -13.98
CA ASP A 70 -4.09 -9.24 -14.30
C ASP A 70 -4.97 -9.81 -13.20
N THR A 71 -6.24 -10.11 -13.53
CA THR A 71 -7.21 -10.63 -12.56
C THR A 71 -6.88 -12.04 -12.07
N THR A 72 -5.97 -12.75 -12.73
CA THR A 72 -5.52 -14.08 -12.29
C THR A 72 -4.47 -13.99 -11.17
N VAL A 73 -3.86 -12.80 -10.98
CA VAL A 73 -2.88 -12.57 -9.92
C VAL A 73 -3.60 -12.06 -8.68
N GLN A 74 -3.39 -12.76 -7.56
CA GLN A 74 -4.00 -12.39 -6.30
C GLN A 74 -3.48 -11.04 -5.79
N THR A 75 -4.40 -10.21 -5.27
CA THR A 75 -4.03 -8.95 -4.61
C THR A 75 -3.11 -9.24 -3.42
N GLN A 76 -2.03 -8.48 -3.32
CA GLN A 76 -1.06 -8.66 -2.24
C GLN A 76 -1.37 -7.72 -1.09
N MET A 77 -1.40 -8.26 0.13
CA MET A 77 -1.49 -7.51 1.37
C MET A 77 -0.11 -7.48 2.02
N LEU A 78 0.48 -6.29 2.10
CA LEU A 78 1.83 -6.15 2.64
C LEU A 78 1.83 -6.15 4.18
N PRO A 79 2.98 -6.49 4.81
CA PRO A 79 3.12 -6.43 6.26
C PRO A 79 2.91 -5.02 6.81
N GLU A 80 2.65 -4.91 8.11
CA GLU A 80 2.44 -3.61 8.77
C GLU A 80 3.69 -2.75 8.74
N VAL A 81 4.87 -3.35 8.93
CA VAL A 81 6.15 -2.64 8.84
C VAL A 81 6.78 -2.98 7.51
N LEU A 82 7.07 -1.96 6.73
CA LEU A 82 7.59 -2.12 5.37
C LEU A 82 9.10 -1.88 5.30
N THR A 83 9.71 -2.53 4.32
CA THR A 83 11.07 -2.21 3.87
C THR A 83 11.02 -1.92 2.38
N PRO A 84 12.00 -1.20 1.82
CA PRO A 84 12.04 -0.98 0.37
C PRO A 84 12.01 -2.28 -0.42
N GLY A 85 12.69 -3.32 0.05
CA GLY A 85 12.71 -4.62 -0.61
C GLY A 85 11.33 -5.28 -0.68
N ILE A 86 10.55 -5.21 0.41
CA ILE A 86 9.19 -5.74 0.45
C ILE A 86 8.31 -5.05 -0.59
N VAL A 87 8.38 -3.71 -0.65
CA VAL A 87 7.57 -2.94 -1.59
C VAL A 87 7.99 -3.21 -3.04
N LEU A 88 9.29 -3.19 -3.32
CA LEU A 88 9.81 -3.46 -4.67
C LEU A 88 9.47 -4.86 -5.16
N ASP A 89 9.56 -5.86 -4.29
CA ASP A 89 9.20 -7.24 -4.61
C ASP A 89 7.70 -7.36 -4.96
N ALA A 90 6.84 -6.72 -4.16
CA ALA A 90 5.39 -6.72 -4.41
C ALA A 90 5.04 -6.05 -5.73
N LEU A 91 5.68 -4.92 -6.06
CA LEU A 91 5.47 -4.23 -7.33
C LEU A 91 5.92 -5.07 -8.51
N GLY A 92 7.03 -5.78 -8.38
CA GLY A 92 7.51 -6.70 -9.40
C GLY A 92 6.54 -7.84 -9.68
N LYS A 93 5.98 -8.44 -8.63
CA LYS A 93 4.99 -9.51 -8.76
C LYS A 93 3.70 -9.02 -9.39
N ALA A 94 3.26 -7.81 -9.06
CA ALA A 94 2.02 -7.24 -9.60
C ALA A 94 2.13 -6.89 -11.08
N SER A 95 3.30 -6.55 -11.56
CA SER A 95 3.51 -6.13 -12.95
C SER A 95 3.90 -7.28 -13.87
N GLY A 96 3.97 -8.44 -13.34
CA GLY A 96 4.20 -9.59 -14.16
C GLY A 96 5.34 -10.37 -14.10
#